data_2453f3040f7fe8f3ff78c225dd3d5a15
#
_entry.id   2453f3040f7fe8f3ff78c225dd3d5a15
#
_cell.length_a   1.000
_cell.length_b   1.000
_cell.length_c   1.000
_cell.angle_alpha   90.00
_cell.angle_beta   90.00
_cell.angle_gamma   90.00
#
_symmetry.space_group_name_H-M   'P 1'
#
loop_
_entity.id
_entity.type
_entity.pdbx_description
1 polymer ?
#
loop_
_entity_poly.entity_id
_entity_poly.type
_entity_poly.pdbx_seq_one_letter_code
_entity_poly.pdbx_strand_id
1 'polypeptide(L)'
;MNIKIIGSNCSNGIKLKKLLLKVANNYDGDVDIELKDDQESIKKYNIKNIPALVINGNKCSEGNVPSDREILKYIKSYAVN
;
A
#
# COMPACT_ATOMS: atom_id res chain seq x y z
N MET A 1 -0.37 -9.43 8.04
CA MET A 1 0.36 -8.55 7.11
C MET A 1 -0.15 -7.13 7.28
N ASN A 2 0.75 -6.20 7.48
CA ASN A 2 0.39 -4.78 7.62
C ASN A 2 0.68 -4.06 6.32
N ILE A 3 -0.33 -3.38 5.79
CA ILE A 3 -0.20 -2.61 4.55
C ILE A 3 -0.60 -1.17 4.84
N LYS A 4 0.26 -0.23 4.47
CA LYS A 4 -0.02 1.19 4.63
C LYS A 4 -0.07 1.89 3.28
N ILE A 5 -1.01 2.81 3.15
CA ILE A 5 -1.05 3.74 2.02
C ILE A 5 -0.71 5.12 2.57
N ILE A 6 0.43 5.65 2.15
CA ILE A 6 0.88 6.98 2.59
C ILE A 6 0.44 7.99 1.55
N GLY A 7 -0.29 9.03 1.99
CA GLY A 7 -0.86 9.99 1.06
C GLY A 7 -2.14 9.50 0.42
N SER A 8 -3.02 8.93 1.23
CA SER A 8 -4.26 8.30 0.73
C SER A 8 -5.33 9.30 0.28
N ASN A 9 -5.18 10.59 0.62
CA ASN A 9 -6.20 11.61 0.33
C ASN A 9 -6.18 12.14 -1.11
N CYS A 10 -5.12 11.92 -1.86
CA CYS A 10 -5.07 12.36 -3.26
C CYS A 10 -5.87 11.40 -4.14
N SER A 11 -6.22 11.82 -5.35
CA SER A 11 -7.04 11.01 -6.25
C SER A 11 -6.40 9.65 -6.56
N ASN A 12 -5.09 9.61 -6.74
CA ASN A 12 -4.38 8.35 -6.94
C ASN A 12 -4.35 7.48 -5.68
N GLY A 13 -4.30 8.12 -4.51
CA GLY A 13 -4.38 7.42 -3.23
C GLY A 13 -5.73 6.72 -3.06
N ILE A 14 -6.80 7.39 -3.47
CA ILE A 14 -8.15 6.82 -3.44
C ILE A 14 -8.25 5.62 -4.38
N LYS A 15 -7.69 5.74 -5.57
CA LYS A 15 -7.66 4.63 -6.53
C LYS A 15 -6.88 3.45 -5.99
N LEU A 16 -5.72 3.71 -5.40
CA LEU A 16 -4.88 2.68 -4.80
C LEU A 16 -5.61 1.95 -3.69
N LYS A 17 -6.31 2.71 -2.84
CA LYS A 17 -7.11 2.13 -1.76
C LYS A 17 -8.16 1.16 -2.30
N LYS A 18 -8.88 1.57 -3.34
CA LYS A 18 -9.93 0.72 -3.94
C LYS A 18 -9.35 -0.56 -4.52
N LEU A 19 -8.23 -0.46 -5.22
CA LEU A 19 -7.56 -1.63 -5.79
C LEU A 19 -7.04 -2.54 -4.69
N LEU A 20 -6.46 -1.97 -3.66
CA LEU A 20 -5.93 -2.74 -2.54
C LEU A 20 -7.03 -3.51 -1.83
N LEU A 21 -8.17 -2.87 -1.58
CA LEU A 21 -9.31 -3.54 -0.95
C LEU A 21 -9.81 -4.70 -1.80
N LYS A 22 -9.87 -4.50 -3.11
CA LYS A 22 -10.29 -5.55 -4.03
C LYS A 22 -9.36 -6.75 -3.99
N VAL A 23 -8.05 -6.50 -4.04
CA VAL A 23 -7.04 -7.56 -3.98
C VAL A 23 -7.07 -8.25 -2.63
N ALA A 24 -7.19 -7.49 -1.55
CA ALA A 24 -7.22 -8.04 -0.20
C ALA A 24 -8.44 -8.93 0.02
N ASN A 25 -9.58 -8.58 -0.54
CA ASN A 25 -10.79 -9.40 -0.44
C ASN A 25 -10.64 -10.76 -1.11
N ASN A 26 -9.78 -10.85 -2.11
CA ASN A 26 -9.54 -12.08 -2.84
C ASN A 26 -8.31 -12.84 -2.33
N TYR A 27 -7.64 -12.26 -1.35
CA TYR A 27 -6.46 -12.88 -0.77
C TYR A 27 -6.84 -13.66 0.49
N ASP A 28 -6.39 -14.89 0.55
CA ASP A 28 -6.68 -15.78 1.69
C ASP A 28 -5.61 -15.61 2.77
N GLY A 29 -5.79 -14.62 3.62
CA GLY A 29 -4.88 -14.33 4.70
C GLY A 29 -5.28 -13.05 5.42
N ASP A 30 -4.67 -12.81 6.58
CA ASP A 30 -4.95 -11.62 7.38
C ASP A 30 -4.19 -10.41 6.83
N VAL A 31 -4.93 -9.38 6.49
CA VAL A 31 -4.38 -8.13 5.98
C VAL A 31 -4.95 -6.95 6.77
N ASP A 32 -4.06 -6.18 7.37
CA ASP A 32 -4.42 -4.94 8.06
C ASP A 32 -4.04 -3.76 7.18
N ILE A 33 -5.00 -2.92 6.85
CA ILE A 33 -4.77 -1.76 5.99
C ILE A 33 -4.87 -0.49 6.81
N GLU A 34 -3.84 0.34 6.76
CA GLU A 34 -3.80 1.63 7.42
C GLU A 34 -3.61 2.74 6.41
N LEU A 35 -4.35 3.82 6.58
CA LEU A 35 -4.24 5.01 5.74
C LEU A 35 -3.50 6.07 6.54
N LYS A 36 -2.38 6.54 6.01
CA LYS A 36 -1.51 7.52 6.69
C LYS A 36 -1.30 8.73 5.80
N ASP A 37 -1.62 9.90 6.33
CA ASP A 37 -1.43 11.16 5.60
C ASP A 37 -0.55 12.14 6.37
N ASP A 38 0.05 11.70 7.45
CA ASP A 38 0.83 12.52 8.36
C ASP A 38 2.28 12.67 7.91
N GLN A 39 2.89 13.77 8.32
CA GLN A 39 4.28 14.08 7.97
C GLN A 39 5.28 13.08 8.55
N GLU A 40 4.98 12.53 9.72
CA GLU A 40 5.87 11.55 10.34
C GLU A 40 6.03 10.31 9.48
N SER A 41 4.92 9.81 8.93
CA SER A 41 4.96 8.64 8.06
C SER A 41 5.73 8.93 6.78
N ILE A 42 5.53 10.11 6.21
CA ILE A 42 6.24 10.54 5.01
C ILE A 42 7.75 10.54 5.26
N LYS A 43 8.18 11.06 6.40
CA LYS A 43 9.59 11.09 6.77
C LYS A 43 10.12 9.71 7.08
N LYS A 44 9.36 8.93 7.84
CA LYS A 44 9.77 7.60 8.28
C LYS A 44 10.10 6.68 7.12
N TYR A 45 9.30 6.73 6.06
CA TYR A 45 9.48 5.86 4.89
C TYR A 45 10.18 6.58 3.74
N ASN A 46 10.67 7.80 3.98
CA ASN A 46 11.38 8.58 2.96
C ASN A 46 10.55 8.72 1.68
N ILE A 47 9.29 9.09 1.84
CA ILE A 47 8.37 9.24 0.71
C ILE A 47 8.60 10.58 0.02
N LYS A 48 8.85 10.53 -1.28
CA LYS A 48 9.05 11.73 -2.10
C LYS A 48 7.84 12.03 -2.98
N ASN A 49 7.09 11.01 -3.34
CA ASN A 49 5.90 11.16 -4.17
C ASN A 49 4.78 10.31 -3.59
N ILE A 50 3.61 10.91 -3.43
CA ILE A 50 2.43 10.20 -2.96
C ILE A 50 1.57 9.77 -4.13
N PRO A 51 0.80 8.67 -4.01
CA PRO A 51 0.71 7.79 -2.86
C PRO A 51 1.85 6.77 -2.84
N ALA A 52 2.16 6.28 -1.65
CA ALA A 52 3.15 5.21 -1.49
C ALA A 52 2.51 4.00 -0.86
N LEU A 53 2.91 2.83 -1.32
CA LEU A 53 2.44 1.55 -0.79
C LEU A 53 3.56 0.93 0.04
N VAL A 54 3.26 0.67 1.31
CA VAL A 54 4.22 0.11 2.26
C VAL A 54 3.66 -1.19 2.83
N ILE A 55 4.39 -2.28 2.67
CA ILE A 55 3.97 -3.59 3.17
C ILE A 55 4.98 -4.08 4.18
N ASN A 56 4.51 -4.38 5.40
CA ASN A 56 5.35 -4.84 6.50
C ASN A 56 6.58 -3.96 6.71
N GLY A 57 6.39 -2.64 6.60
CA GLY A 57 7.46 -1.67 6.79
C GLY A 57 8.35 -1.43 5.59
N ASN A 58 8.08 -2.06 4.45
CA ASN A 58 8.88 -1.92 3.24
C ASN A 58 8.10 -1.19 2.16
N LYS A 59 8.72 -0.15 1.61
CA LYS A 59 8.11 0.64 0.54
C LYS A 59 8.16 -0.15 -0.77
N CYS A 60 6.97 -0.46 -1.32
CA CYS A 60 6.85 -1.25 -2.55
C CYS A 60 6.66 -0.39 -3.79
N SER A 61 5.95 0.72 -3.66
CA SER A 61 5.75 1.65 -4.76
C SER A 61 5.55 3.05 -4.23
N GLU A 62 5.75 4.02 -5.09
CA GLU A 62 5.68 5.42 -4.72
C GLU A 62 5.34 6.26 -5.95
N GLY A 63 4.36 7.17 -5.79
CA GLY A 63 4.02 8.14 -6.82
C GLY A 63 3.14 7.65 -7.96
N ASN A 64 2.81 6.37 -7.98
CA ASN A 64 1.95 5.79 -9.02
C ASN A 64 0.94 4.84 -8.41
N VAL A 65 -0.03 4.41 -9.21
CA VAL A 65 -1.02 3.41 -8.80
C VAL A 65 -0.65 2.10 -9.47
N PRO A 66 -0.08 1.12 -8.73
CA PRO A 66 0.21 -0.18 -9.31
C PRO A 66 -1.08 -0.88 -9.72
N SER A 67 -0.97 -1.77 -10.70
CA SER A 67 -2.11 -2.56 -11.12
C SER A 67 -2.48 -3.58 -10.04
N ASP A 68 -3.68 -4.16 -10.15
CA ASP A 68 -4.12 -5.21 -9.23
C ASP A 68 -3.16 -6.42 -9.26
N ARG A 69 -2.61 -6.76 -10.41
CA ARG A 69 -1.61 -7.81 -10.57
C ARG A 69 -0.34 -7.50 -9.79
N GLU A 70 0.13 -6.27 -9.91
CA GLU A 70 1.34 -5.83 -9.20
C GLU A 70 1.13 -5.84 -7.69
N ILE A 71 -0.02 -5.36 -7.24
CA ILE A 71 -0.37 -5.37 -5.82
C ILE A 71 -0.40 -6.80 -5.30
N LEU A 72 -1.02 -7.70 -6.03
CA LEU A 72 -1.08 -9.11 -5.64
C LEU A 72 0.32 -9.73 -5.57
N LYS A 73 1.18 -9.37 -6.51
CA LYS A 73 2.56 -9.84 -6.53
C LYS A 73 3.31 -9.37 -5.29
N TYR A 74 3.14 -8.10 -4.90
CA TYR A 74 3.76 -7.57 -3.68
C TYR A 74 3.26 -8.32 -2.45
N ILE A 75 1.94 -8.51 -2.34
CA ILE A 75 1.35 -9.21 -1.20
C ILE A 75 1.91 -10.63 -1.11
N LYS A 76 1.96 -11.35 -2.21
CA LYS A 76 2.48 -12.72 -2.24
C LYS A 76 3.95 -12.78 -1.85
N SER A 77 4.73 -11.77 -2.24
CA SER A 77 6.16 -11.78 -1.90
C SER A 77 6.41 -11.58 -0.41
N TYR A 78 5.47 -10.95 0.31
CA TYR A 78 5.57 -10.75 1.76
C TYR A 78 4.78 -11.78 2.57
N ALA A 79 3.97 -12.59 1.92
CA ALA A 79 3.20 -13.65 2.57
C ALA A 79 4.04 -14.93 2.67
N VAL A 80 5.14 -14.83 3.39
CA VAL A 80 6.09 -15.93 3.49
C VAL A 80 5.78 -16.76 4.71
N ASN A 81 5.84 -18.05 4.54
CA ASN A 81 5.65 -19.01 5.63
C ASN A 81 6.97 -19.35 6.29
#